data_c349543a463f2945264c000f2a090c74
#
_entry.id   c349543a463f2945264c000f2a090c74
#
_cell.length_a   1.000
_cell.length_b   1.000
_cell.length_c   1.000
_cell.angle_alpha   90.00
_cell.angle_beta   90.00
_cell.angle_gamma   90.00
#
_symmetry.space_group_name_H-M   'P 1'
#
loop_
_entity.id
_entity.type
_entity.pdbx_description
1 polymer ?
#
loop_
_entity_poly.entity_id
_entity_poly.type
_entity_poly.pdbx_seq_one_letter_code
_entity_poly.pdbx_strand_id
1 'polypeptide(L)'
;MPGEGWYAPALDSDAEAGLKSWPTAEVVALLKTGVTPRASVSGPMAEVVYRSTQHLSESDLHAMAVYLQALPSHGSAMQQPVPLQRSGALMQRGEKIYSLHCASCHGESGEGKTGMYPPLAANRAVNLASPSNLMQMLRFGGYAPTTEGNPRPYGMPPFGHVLADEDIAAVLTYVRGSWGNNAPEVSMLQVMRR
;
A
#
# COMPACT_ATOMS: atom_id res chain seq x y z
N MET A 1 -9.29 0.08 -18.77
CA MET A 1 -8.44 1.30 -18.74
C MET A 1 -7.47 1.21 -17.57
N PRO A 2 -6.25 1.73 -17.62
CA PRO A 2 -5.39 1.83 -16.44
C PRO A 2 -6.06 2.78 -15.44
N GLY A 3 -6.67 2.26 -14.40
CA GLY A 3 -7.42 3.02 -13.39
C GLY A 3 -8.65 2.31 -12.86
N GLU A 4 -9.23 1.39 -13.60
CA GLU A 4 -10.35 0.59 -13.12
C GLU A 4 -9.88 -0.34 -12.00
N GLY A 5 -10.60 -0.32 -10.88
CA GLY A 5 -10.31 -1.15 -9.71
C GLY A 5 -9.35 -0.55 -8.67
N TRP A 6 -8.75 0.63 -8.92
CA TRP A 6 -7.98 1.34 -7.90
C TRP A 6 -8.90 2.14 -6.97
N TYR A 7 -8.57 2.11 -5.70
CA TYR A 7 -9.21 2.89 -4.65
C TYR A 7 -8.34 4.09 -4.27
N ALA A 8 -8.90 5.29 -4.29
CA ALA A 8 -8.24 6.49 -3.81
C ALA A 8 -8.54 6.70 -2.32
N PRO A 9 -7.61 6.41 -1.40
CA PRO A 9 -7.84 6.59 0.02
C PRO A 9 -7.91 8.08 0.37
N ALA A 10 -8.75 8.42 1.36
CA ALA A 10 -8.94 9.78 1.82
C ALA A 10 -7.68 10.31 2.53
N LEU A 11 -7.13 11.42 2.03
CA LEU A 11 -5.92 12.06 2.58
C LEU A 11 -6.21 12.86 3.87
N ASP A 12 -7.47 13.13 4.16
CA ASP A 12 -7.95 13.84 5.34
C ASP A 12 -8.48 12.90 6.44
N SER A 13 -8.36 11.58 6.24
CA SER A 13 -8.79 10.56 7.18
C SER A 13 -7.60 9.80 7.76
N ASP A 14 -7.41 9.89 9.07
CA ASP A 14 -6.36 9.14 9.78
C ASP A 14 -6.58 7.62 9.74
N ALA A 15 -7.81 7.18 9.52
CA ALA A 15 -8.14 5.77 9.33
C ALA A 15 -7.71 5.24 7.93
N GLU A 16 -7.42 6.13 6.98
CA GLU A 16 -7.00 5.77 5.63
C GLU A 16 -5.59 6.28 5.32
N ALA A 17 -5.46 7.40 4.62
CA ALA A 17 -4.18 7.93 4.17
C ALA A 17 -3.87 9.34 4.74
N GLY A 18 -4.47 9.69 5.89
CA GLY A 18 -4.27 10.98 6.53
C GLY A 18 -2.80 11.32 6.76
N LEU A 19 -2.43 12.55 6.47
CA LEU A 19 -1.04 13.01 6.48
C LEU A 19 -0.68 13.87 7.70
N LYS A 20 -1.65 14.17 8.59
CA LYS A 20 -1.44 15.06 9.75
C LYS A 20 -0.30 14.64 10.66
N SER A 21 -0.16 13.34 10.89
CA SER A 21 0.86 12.78 11.77
C SER A 21 2.21 12.54 11.09
N TRP A 22 2.32 12.86 9.80
CA TRP A 22 3.56 12.66 9.05
C TRP A 22 4.50 13.86 9.20
N PRO A 23 5.81 13.67 9.30
CA PRO A 23 6.77 14.76 9.10
C PRO A 23 6.56 15.41 7.72
N THR A 24 6.46 16.73 7.67
CA THR A 24 6.24 17.45 6.39
C THR A 24 7.29 17.08 5.34
N ALA A 25 8.53 16.91 5.76
CA ALA A 25 9.62 16.48 4.89
C ALA A 25 9.37 15.12 4.23
N GLU A 26 8.71 14.17 4.93
CA GLU A 26 8.35 12.88 4.33
C GLU A 26 7.20 13.00 3.33
N VAL A 27 6.24 13.91 3.57
CA VAL A 27 5.17 14.19 2.59
C VAL A 27 5.78 14.80 1.32
N VAL A 28 6.69 15.76 1.48
CA VAL A 28 7.45 16.35 0.36
C VAL A 28 8.23 15.27 -0.39
N ALA A 29 8.98 14.42 0.33
CA ALA A 29 9.74 13.32 -0.28
C ALA A 29 8.82 12.36 -1.05
N LEU A 30 7.66 12.00 -0.51
CA LEU A 30 6.69 11.13 -1.18
C LEU A 30 6.18 11.76 -2.48
N LEU A 31 5.86 13.06 -2.47
CA LEU A 31 5.42 13.79 -3.66
C LEU A 31 6.56 13.97 -4.69
N LYS A 32 7.80 14.13 -4.24
CA LYS A 32 8.97 14.35 -5.11
C LYS A 32 9.51 13.07 -5.71
N THR A 33 9.63 12.04 -4.90
CA THR A 33 10.35 10.81 -5.29
C THR A 33 9.47 9.58 -5.42
N GLY A 34 8.26 9.63 -4.85
CA GLY A 34 7.34 8.50 -4.80
C GLY A 34 7.66 7.47 -3.71
N VAL A 35 8.72 7.67 -2.93
CA VAL A 35 9.15 6.71 -1.90
C VAL A 35 9.61 7.41 -0.62
N THR A 36 9.31 6.77 0.50
CA THR A 36 9.80 7.14 1.84
C THR A 36 10.07 5.86 2.63
N PRO A 37 10.71 5.91 3.80
CA PRO A 37 10.91 4.72 4.62
C PRO A 37 9.61 3.98 5.00
N ARG A 38 8.48 4.70 5.08
CA ARG A 38 7.19 4.15 5.50
C ARG A 38 6.17 3.92 4.39
N ALA A 39 6.38 4.46 3.20
CA ALA A 39 5.42 4.37 2.12
C ALA A 39 6.08 4.48 0.75
N SER A 40 5.42 3.87 -0.23
CA SER A 40 5.72 4.00 -1.65
C SER A 40 4.42 4.22 -2.40
N VAL A 41 4.43 5.13 -3.37
CA VAL A 41 3.29 5.30 -4.27
C VAL A 41 3.27 4.19 -5.32
N SER A 42 2.08 3.80 -5.73
CA SER A 42 1.87 2.76 -6.74
C SER A 42 0.66 3.09 -7.60
N GLY A 43 0.47 2.33 -8.68
CA GLY A 43 -0.66 2.51 -9.59
C GLY A 43 -0.76 3.93 -10.15
N PRO A 44 -1.98 4.50 -10.26
CA PRO A 44 -2.17 5.82 -10.84
C PRO A 44 -1.38 6.94 -10.14
N MET A 45 -1.15 6.84 -8.83
CA MET A 45 -0.37 7.86 -8.12
C MET A 45 1.12 7.82 -8.50
N ALA A 46 1.67 6.68 -8.88
CA ALA A 46 3.03 6.59 -9.41
C ALA A 46 3.17 7.40 -10.71
N GLU A 47 2.17 7.37 -11.58
CA GLU A 47 2.14 8.16 -12.80
C GLU A 47 2.04 9.66 -12.51
N VAL A 48 1.25 10.07 -11.52
CA VAL A 48 1.17 11.47 -11.08
C VAL A 48 2.52 11.98 -10.61
N VAL A 49 3.24 11.22 -9.80
CA VAL A 49 4.59 11.60 -9.37
C VAL A 49 5.53 11.67 -10.57
N TYR A 50 5.54 10.63 -11.41
CA TYR A 50 6.43 10.55 -12.57
C TYR A 50 6.23 11.70 -13.57
N ARG A 51 4.98 12.05 -13.88
CA ARG A 51 4.66 13.04 -14.92
C ARG A 51 4.51 14.48 -14.40
N SER A 52 4.32 14.66 -13.10
CA SER A 52 3.94 15.96 -12.55
C SER A 52 4.78 16.34 -11.32
N THR A 53 4.49 15.77 -10.16
CA THR A 53 5.00 16.33 -8.90
C THR A 53 6.52 16.30 -8.76
N GLN A 54 7.21 15.32 -9.36
CA GLN A 54 8.69 15.31 -9.35
C GLN A 54 9.32 16.55 -9.99
N HIS A 55 8.60 17.24 -10.87
CA HIS A 55 9.11 18.42 -11.59
C HIS A 55 8.81 19.75 -10.87
N LEU A 56 8.01 19.71 -9.81
CA LEU A 56 7.71 20.89 -9.00
C LEU A 56 8.91 21.31 -8.15
N SER A 57 8.96 22.60 -7.81
CA SER A 57 9.96 23.12 -6.88
C SER A 57 9.73 22.58 -5.46
N GLU A 58 10.78 22.57 -4.63
CA GLU A 58 10.62 22.17 -3.23
C GLU A 58 9.66 23.07 -2.46
N SER A 59 9.61 24.37 -2.78
CA SER A 59 8.68 25.32 -2.18
C SER A 59 7.23 24.98 -2.51
N ASP A 60 6.94 24.58 -3.77
CA ASP A 60 5.59 24.18 -4.17
C ASP A 60 5.17 22.88 -3.48
N LEU A 61 6.06 21.90 -3.45
CA LEU A 61 5.80 20.62 -2.76
C LEU A 61 5.60 20.82 -1.25
N HIS A 62 6.37 21.74 -0.64
CA HIS A 62 6.19 22.09 0.76
C HIS A 62 4.82 22.75 1.00
N ALA A 63 4.42 23.69 0.14
CA ALA A 63 3.12 24.32 0.22
C ALA A 63 1.97 23.30 0.07
N MET A 64 2.10 22.35 -0.87
CA MET A 64 1.16 21.24 -1.01
C MET A 64 1.10 20.37 0.25
N ALA A 65 2.25 20.02 0.82
CA ALA A 65 2.31 19.20 2.02
C ALA A 65 1.62 19.90 3.21
N VAL A 66 1.93 21.18 3.44
CA VAL A 66 1.28 21.99 4.49
C VAL A 66 -0.23 22.06 4.29
N TYR A 67 -0.68 22.29 3.06
CA TYR A 67 -2.11 22.32 2.73
C TYR A 67 -2.79 20.99 3.05
N LEU A 68 -2.22 19.87 2.59
CA LEU A 68 -2.76 18.53 2.82
C LEU A 68 -2.83 18.19 4.31
N GLN A 69 -1.82 18.60 5.09
CA GLN A 69 -1.79 18.39 6.53
C GLN A 69 -2.79 19.27 7.30
N ALA A 70 -3.16 20.42 6.71
CA ALA A 70 -4.13 21.37 7.29
C ALA A 70 -5.59 21.01 6.98
N LEU A 71 -5.85 20.05 6.09
CA LEU A 71 -7.21 19.63 5.77
C LEU A 71 -7.97 19.22 7.04
N PRO A 72 -9.26 19.61 7.15
CA PRO A 72 -10.09 19.14 8.27
C PRO A 72 -10.13 17.61 8.26
N SER A 73 -9.94 16.97 9.42
CA SER A 73 -10.09 15.53 9.49
C SER A 73 -11.56 15.13 9.32
N HIS A 74 -11.85 14.42 8.26
CA HIS A 74 -13.12 13.78 8.02
C HIS A 74 -12.96 12.27 8.30
N GLY A 75 -13.83 11.73 9.14
CA GLY A 75 -13.85 10.30 9.45
C GLY A 75 -13.92 10.02 10.94
N SER A 76 -14.56 8.93 11.28
CA SER A 76 -14.64 8.46 12.64
C SER A 76 -13.25 8.24 13.21
N ALA A 77 -13.04 8.65 14.45
CA ALA A 77 -11.90 8.21 15.25
C ALA A 77 -11.66 6.72 14.95
N MET A 78 -10.38 6.35 14.80
CA MET A 78 -10.00 4.95 14.62
C MET A 78 -10.85 4.10 15.58
N GLN A 79 -11.78 3.36 15.00
CA GLN A 79 -12.50 2.36 15.81
C GLN A 79 -11.43 1.46 16.40
N GLN A 80 -11.47 1.29 17.71
CA GLN A 80 -10.55 0.37 18.38
C GLN A 80 -10.59 -0.96 17.59
N PRO A 81 -9.42 -1.56 17.32
CA PRO A 81 -9.39 -2.79 16.55
C PRO A 81 -10.21 -3.86 17.29
N VAL A 82 -11.41 -4.12 16.81
CA VAL A 82 -12.13 -5.30 17.23
C VAL A 82 -11.33 -6.50 16.76
N PRO A 83 -11.03 -7.49 17.62
CA PRO A 83 -10.35 -8.69 17.17
C PRO A 83 -11.15 -9.32 16.01
N LEU A 84 -10.59 -9.26 14.81
CA LEU A 84 -11.23 -9.82 13.65
C LEU A 84 -11.00 -11.34 13.64
N GLN A 85 -12.08 -12.09 13.67
CA GLN A 85 -12.00 -13.54 13.46
C GLN A 85 -11.62 -13.78 12.00
N ARG A 86 -10.50 -14.46 11.79
CA ARG A 86 -10.01 -14.90 10.48
C ARG A 86 -10.06 -16.42 10.41
N SER A 87 -10.40 -16.94 9.24
CA SER A 87 -10.33 -18.39 9.01
C SER A 87 -8.90 -18.89 9.19
N GLY A 88 -8.70 -19.83 10.13
CA GLY A 88 -7.39 -20.46 10.36
C GLY A 88 -6.84 -21.15 9.11
N ALA A 89 -7.72 -21.74 8.30
CA ALA A 89 -7.33 -22.38 7.05
C ALA A 89 -6.82 -21.36 6.00
N LEU A 90 -7.48 -20.18 5.89
CA LEU A 90 -7.01 -19.10 5.02
C LEU A 90 -5.66 -18.54 5.50
N MET A 91 -5.50 -18.35 6.79
CA MET A 91 -4.23 -17.88 7.36
C MET A 91 -3.08 -18.85 7.06
N GLN A 92 -3.26 -20.15 7.28
CA GLN A 92 -2.23 -21.16 6.99
C GLN A 92 -1.91 -21.26 5.50
N ARG A 93 -2.92 -21.18 4.62
CA ARG A 93 -2.70 -21.17 3.16
C ARG A 93 -1.95 -19.91 2.76
N GLY A 94 -2.36 -18.76 3.27
CA GLY A 94 -1.72 -17.47 2.99
C GLY A 94 -0.27 -17.41 3.44
N GLU A 95 0.04 -17.96 4.62
CA GLU A 95 1.41 -18.07 5.14
C GLU A 95 2.31 -18.87 4.21
N LYS A 96 1.84 -20.02 3.73
CA LYS A 96 2.61 -20.86 2.77
C LYS A 96 2.88 -20.10 1.47
N ILE A 97 1.87 -19.42 0.92
CA ILE A 97 2.02 -18.64 -0.30
C ILE A 97 2.99 -17.48 -0.08
N TYR A 98 2.87 -16.79 1.05
CA TYR A 98 3.77 -15.70 1.41
C TYR A 98 5.23 -16.16 1.49
N SER A 99 5.49 -17.24 2.19
CA SER A 99 6.84 -17.82 2.31
C SER A 99 7.44 -18.19 0.95
N LEU A 100 6.62 -18.72 0.04
CA LEU A 100 7.09 -19.17 -1.28
C LEU A 100 7.34 -18.04 -2.27
N HIS A 101 6.52 -16.98 -2.24
CA HIS A 101 6.47 -15.99 -3.32
C HIS A 101 6.77 -14.56 -2.89
N CYS A 102 6.70 -14.24 -1.60
CA CYS A 102 6.74 -12.85 -1.12
C CYS A 102 7.90 -12.56 -0.17
N ALA A 103 8.25 -13.51 0.70
CA ALA A 103 9.22 -13.33 1.78
C ALA A 103 10.62 -12.94 1.27
N SER A 104 11.04 -13.44 0.10
CA SER A 104 12.34 -13.11 -0.48
C SER A 104 12.57 -11.61 -0.73
N CYS A 105 11.48 -10.87 -0.98
CA CYS A 105 11.51 -9.41 -1.18
C CYS A 105 11.03 -8.66 0.06
N HIS A 106 9.89 -9.10 0.64
CA HIS A 106 9.23 -8.36 1.71
C HIS A 106 9.69 -8.78 3.12
N GLY A 107 10.59 -9.76 3.24
CA GLY A 107 11.10 -10.27 4.52
C GLY A 107 10.16 -11.29 5.17
N GLU A 108 10.67 -12.07 6.12
CA GLU A 108 9.91 -13.13 6.81
C GLU A 108 8.81 -12.55 7.70
N SER A 109 9.02 -11.35 8.25
CA SER A 109 8.08 -10.63 9.12
C SER A 109 7.44 -9.42 8.43
N GLY A 110 7.47 -9.36 7.10
CA GLY A 110 6.92 -8.25 6.34
C GLY A 110 7.67 -6.93 6.53
N GLU A 111 8.92 -6.97 6.99
CA GLU A 111 9.75 -5.80 7.30
C GLU A 111 10.23 -5.05 6.05
N GLY A 112 10.18 -5.69 4.88
CA GLY A 112 10.69 -5.14 3.64
C GLY A 112 12.20 -4.97 3.62
N LYS A 113 12.70 -4.16 2.69
CA LYS A 113 14.10 -3.79 2.59
C LYS A 113 14.22 -2.32 2.25
N THR A 114 14.78 -1.55 3.15
CA THR A 114 14.93 -0.09 3.00
C THR A 114 15.53 0.29 1.65
N GLY A 115 14.88 1.21 0.95
CA GLY A 115 15.29 1.69 -0.37
C GLY A 115 15.03 0.72 -1.54
N MET A 116 14.50 -0.48 -1.28
CA MET A 116 14.22 -1.48 -2.32
C MET A 116 12.76 -1.95 -2.30
N TYR A 117 12.32 -2.51 -1.19
CA TYR A 117 11.01 -3.12 -1.07
C TYR A 117 10.26 -2.53 0.14
N PRO A 118 9.02 -2.06 -0.05
CA PRO A 118 8.28 -1.45 1.05
C PRO A 118 7.95 -2.48 2.13
N PRO A 119 7.92 -2.07 3.43
CA PRO A 119 7.42 -2.91 4.48
C PRO A 119 5.93 -3.20 4.29
N LEU A 120 5.50 -4.40 4.63
CA LEU A 120 4.09 -4.80 4.73
C LEU A 120 3.61 -4.75 6.18
N ALA A 121 4.52 -4.97 7.13
CA ALA A 121 4.26 -4.85 8.55
C ALA A 121 3.90 -3.40 8.91
N ALA A 122 2.83 -3.21 9.67
CA ALA A 122 2.32 -1.92 10.11
C ALA A 122 2.10 -0.90 8.95
N ASN A 123 2.00 -1.37 7.72
CA ASN A 123 1.80 -0.52 6.56
C ASN A 123 0.34 -0.07 6.47
N ARG A 124 0.13 1.25 6.38
CA ARG A 124 -1.21 1.83 6.31
C ARG A 124 -1.99 1.34 5.08
N ALA A 125 -1.36 1.22 3.92
CA ALA A 125 -2.01 0.71 2.72
C ALA A 125 -2.50 -0.74 2.87
N VAL A 126 -1.79 -1.56 3.64
CA VAL A 126 -2.19 -2.93 3.97
C VAL A 126 -3.41 -2.94 4.89
N ASN A 127 -3.52 -1.96 5.77
CA ASN A 127 -4.58 -1.86 6.78
C ASN A 127 -5.85 -1.11 6.30
N LEU A 128 -5.88 -0.59 5.07
CA LEU A 128 -7.09 0.02 4.51
C LEU A 128 -8.29 -0.94 4.56
N ALA A 129 -9.49 -0.43 4.81
CA ALA A 129 -10.71 -1.25 4.78
C ALA A 129 -10.90 -1.94 3.43
N SER A 130 -10.69 -1.21 2.33
CA SER A 130 -10.71 -1.77 0.98
C SER A 130 -9.39 -2.46 0.62
N PRO A 131 -9.39 -3.74 0.22
CA PRO A 131 -8.20 -4.43 -0.26
C PRO A 131 -7.90 -4.16 -1.75
N SER A 132 -8.65 -3.29 -2.43
CA SER A 132 -8.59 -3.10 -3.88
C SER A 132 -7.18 -2.81 -4.39
N ASN A 133 -6.45 -1.89 -3.76
CA ASN A 133 -5.10 -1.54 -4.19
C ASN A 133 -4.11 -2.70 -4.05
N LEU A 134 -4.26 -3.48 -2.97
CA LEU A 134 -3.42 -4.68 -2.78
C LEU A 134 -3.72 -5.74 -3.83
N MET A 135 -5.00 -5.93 -4.18
CA MET A 135 -5.41 -6.86 -5.25
C MET A 135 -4.84 -6.43 -6.60
N GLN A 136 -4.88 -5.14 -6.92
CA GLN A 136 -4.32 -4.61 -8.15
C GLN A 136 -2.80 -4.83 -8.21
N MET A 137 -2.09 -4.49 -7.12
CA MET A 137 -0.64 -4.71 -7.04
C MET A 137 -0.28 -6.18 -7.15
N LEU A 138 -1.02 -7.08 -6.51
CA LEU A 138 -0.74 -8.51 -6.55
C LEU A 138 -1.01 -9.10 -7.95
N ARG A 139 -2.10 -8.70 -8.59
CA ARG A 139 -2.47 -9.24 -9.91
C ARG A 139 -1.59 -8.73 -11.03
N PHE A 140 -1.35 -7.44 -11.07
CA PHE A 140 -0.72 -6.79 -12.21
C PHE A 140 0.72 -6.36 -11.96
N GLY A 141 1.17 -6.46 -10.70
CA GLY A 141 2.48 -5.94 -10.33
C GLY A 141 2.52 -4.42 -10.44
N GLY A 142 3.73 -3.88 -10.41
CA GLY A 142 3.95 -2.45 -10.59
C GLY A 142 5.31 -1.99 -10.13
N TYR A 143 5.57 -0.73 -10.40
CA TYR A 143 6.81 -0.05 -10.05
C TYR A 143 6.48 1.24 -9.29
N ALA A 144 7.33 1.60 -8.35
CA ALA A 144 7.39 3.00 -7.92
C ALA A 144 7.87 3.88 -9.09
N PRO A 145 7.57 5.18 -9.08
CA PRO A 145 7.98 6.05 -10.19
C PRO A 145 9.50 6.17 -10.28
N THR A 146 10.02 6.22 -11.51
CA THR A 146 11.41 6.61 -11.77
C THR A 146 11.53 8.11 -11.59
N THR A 147 12.31 8.53 -10.61
CA THR A 147 12.57 9.94 -10.28
C THR A 147 14.06 10.13 -9.99
N GLU A 148 14.51 11.37 -9.86
CA GLU A 148 15.89 11.65 -9.45
C GLU A 148 16.27 10.97 -8.12
N GLY A 149 15.35 11.01 -7.13
CA GLY A 149 15.53 10.37 -5.82
C GLY A 149 15.32 8.86 -5.81
N ASN A 150 14.76 8.28 -6.89
CA ASN A 150 14.54 6.84 -7.08
C ASN A 150 14.79 6.44 -8.54
N PRO A 151 16.04 6.49 -9.01
CA PRO A 151 16.35 6.34 -10.45
C PRO A 151 16.17 4.91 -10.97
N ARG A 152 16.16 3.92 -10.10
CA ARG A 152 16.02 2.49 -10.44
C ARG A 152 15.05 1.80 -9.50
N PRO A 153 13.74 2.07 -9.60
CA PRO A 153 12.76 1.45 -8.73
C PRO A 153 12.72 -0.06 -8.92
N TYR A 154 12.64 -0.77 -7.82
CA TYR A 154 12.36 -2.20 -7.83
C TYR A 154 10.88 -2.42 -8.11
N GLY A 155 10.57 -3.39 -8.97
CA GLY A 155 9.20 -3.73 -9.32
C GLY A 155 8.67 -4.93 -8.54
N MET A 156 7.37 -4.93 -8.30
CA MET A 156 6.65 -6.11 -7.88
C MET A 156 6.18 -6.88 -9.12
N PRO A 157 6.52 -8.16 -9.28
CA PRO A 157 6.06 -8.94 -10.42
C PRO A 157 4.54 -9.20 -10.33
N PRO A 158 3.84 -9.40 -11.48
CA PRO A 158 2.45 -9.79 -11.50
C PRO A 158 2.27 -11.25 -11.09
N PHE A 159 1.38 -11.51 -10.14
CA PHE A 159 1.03 -12.86 -9.69
C PHE A 159 -0.32 -13.35 -10.21
N GLY A 160 -1.05 -12.54 -10.97
CA GLY A 160 -2.37 -12.90 -11.50
C GLY A 160 -2.37 -14.12 -12.44
N HIS A 161 -1.21 -14.52 -12.96
CA HIS A 161 -1.05 -15.72 -13.78
C HIS A 161 -0.51 -16.93 -13.00
N VAL A 162 -0.06 -16.71 -11.75
CA VAL A 162 0.58 -17.72 -10.91
C VAL A 162 -0.36 -18.17 -9.81
N LEU A 163 -1.13 -17.25 -9.23
CA LEU A 163 -2.01 -17.48 -8.10
C LEU A 163 -3.47 -17.49 -8.54
N ALA A 164 -4.20 -18.51 -8.11
CA ALA A 164 -5.66 -18.53 -8.24
C ALA A 164 -6.31 -17.48 -7.32
N ASP A 165 -7.55 -17.11 -7.61
CA ASP A 165 -8.29 -16.11 -6.80
C ASP A 165 -8.37 -16.50 -5.31
N GLU A 166 -8.47 -17.79 -5.00
CA GLU A 166 -8.41 -18.30 -3.63
C GLU A 166 -7.04 -18.08 -2.95
N ASP A 167 -5.95 -18.21 -3.72
CA ASP A 167 -4.59 -17.98 -3.25
C ASP A 167 -4.35 -16.49 -2.98
N ILE A 168 -4.87 -15.64 -3.87
CA ILE A 168 -4.86 -14.19 -3.70
C ILE A 168 -5.62 -13.78 -2.43
N ALA A 169 -6.83 -14.31 -2.23
CA ALA A 169 -7.61 -14.06 -1.02
C ALA A 169 -6.86 -14.52 0.25
N ALA A 170 -6.25 -15.69 0.20
CA ALA A 170 -5.51 -16.26 1.33
C ALA A 170 -4.26 -15.45 1.68
N VAL A 171 -3.40 -15.13 0.71
CA VAL A 171 -2.17 -14.38 0.99
C VAL A 171 -2.47 -12.94 1.42
N LEU A 172 -3.48 -12.30 0.86
CA LEU A 172 -3.90 -10.97 1.31
C LEU A 172 -4.48 -11.02 2.72
N THR A 173 -5.26 -12.03 3.07
CA THR A 173 -5.77 -12.23 4.44
C THR A 173 -4.61 -12.42 5.42
N TYR A 174 -3.61 -13.22 5.07
CA TYR A 174 -2.42 -13.41 5.89
C TYR A 174 -1.65 -12.12 6.12
N VAL A 175 -1.28 -11.39 5.06
CA VAL A 175 -0.55 -10.12 5.15
C VAL A 175 -1.32 -9.08 5.96
N ARG A 176 -2.63 -8.99 5.76
CA ARG A 176 -3.53 -8.04 6.45
C ARG A 176 -3.80 -8.42 7.92
N GLY A 177 -3.44 -9.62 8.32
CA GLY A 177 -3.63 -10.13 9.68
C GLY A 177 -2.37 -10.39 10.47
N SER A 178 -1.19 -10.19 9.87
CA SER A 178 0.11 -10.52 10.46
C SER A 178 0.91 -9.28 10.85
N TRP A 179 1.92 -9.44 11.68
CA TRP A 179 2.95 -8.43 12.02
C TRP A 179 2.40 -7.08 12.50
N GLY A 180 1.33 -7.13 13.31
CA GLY A 180 0.66 -5.94 13.82
C GLY A 180 -0.37 -5.33 12.87
N ASN A 181 -0.55 -5.85 11.67
CA ASN A 181 -1.69 -5.50 10.82
C ASN A 181 -2.98 -6.10 11.40
N ASN A 182 -4.07 -5.34 11.31
CA ASN A 182 -5.38 -5.77 11.80
C ASN A 182 -6.51 -5.31 10.87
N ALA A 183 -6.41 -5.69 9.60
CA ALA A 183 -7.45 -5.40 8.62
C ALA A 183 -8.35 -6.62 8.35
N PRO A 184 -9.56 -6.43 7.82
CA PRO A 184 -10.49 -7.52 7.55
C PRO A 184 -9.93 -8.58 6.60
N GLU A 185 -10.43 -9.81 6.78
CA GLU A 185 -10.22 -10.92 5.83
C GLU A 185 -10.66 -10.53 4.43
N VAL A 186 -9.94 -11.03 3.42
CA VAL A 186 -10.29 -10.83 2.01
C VAL A 186 -11.05 -12.06 1.52
N SER A 187 -12.30 -11.86 1.10
CA SER A 187 -13.12 -12.94 0.56
C SER A 187 -12.80 -13.19 -0.92
N MET A 188 -12.99 -14.43 -1.36
CA MET A 188 -12.89 -14.78 -2.78
C MET A 188 -13.84 -13.94 -3.66
N LEU A 189 -15.02 -13.59 -3.16
CA LEU A 189 -15.96 -12.75 -3.90
C LEU A 189 -15.41 -11.33 -4.14
N GLN A 190 -14.63 -10.78 -3.19
CA GLN A 190 -13.96 -9.48 -3.40
C GLN A 190 -12.88 -9.59 -4.47
N VAL A 191 -12.15 -10.71 -4.49
CA VAL A 191 -11.10 -10.96 -5.50
C VAL A 191 -11.70 -11.14 -6.89
N MET A 192 -12.84 -11.83 -7.02
CA MET A 192 -13.52 -12.05 -8.31
C MET A 192 -14.22 -10.82 -8.88
N ARG A 193 -14.63 -9.86 -8.04
CA ARG A 193 -15.23 -8.59 -8.50
C ARG A 193 -14.10 -7.73 -9.11
N ARG A 194 -14.13 -7.59 -10.43
CA ARG A 194 -13.21 -6.75 -11.20
C ARG A 194 -13.69 -5.32 -11.28
#